data_2ca314b8f8397f19855845f57de417e4
#
_entry.id   2ca314b8f8397f19855845f57de417e4
#
_cell.length_a   1.000
_cell.length_b   1.000
_cell.length_c   1.000
_cell.angle_alpha   90.00
_cell.angle_beta   90.00
_cell.angle_gamma   90.00
#
_symmetry.space_group_name_H-M   'P 1'
#
loop_
_entity.id
_entity.type
_entity.pdbx_description
1 polymer ?
#
loop_
_entity_poly.entity_id
_entity_poly.type
_entity_poly.pdbx_seq_one_letter_code
_entity_poly.pdbx_strand_id
1 'polypeptide(L)'
;MARMKSSRRKFLAAVPALAVAAPVAAQGQGAPAAKKTYRKLTPTSMTVKGQQLYSPELSFGNLVFVSGKGAGVKATGDIQAQTKNVLDQIEESLKLAGSSMDKVLKVNVYLTDIKNFEGMNQSYLNRFGAEPPVRTTVAVTALPDGSLVEIDCIAHL
;
A
#
# COMPACT_ATOMS: atom_id res chain seq x y z
N MET A 1 75.68 3.33 -22.23
CA MET A 1 74.47 2.52 -22.28
C MET A 1 74.27 1.81 -20.95
N ALA A 2 73.51 2.30 -20.02
CA ALA A 2 73.26 1.76 -18.71
C ALA A 2 71.82 1.25 -18.61
N ARG A 3 71.67 -0.04 -18.35
CA ARG A 3 70.43 -0.79 -18.30
C ARG A 3 69.88 -0.70 -16.88
N MET A 4 68.80 0.04 -16.66
CA MET A 4 68.09 0.10 -15.38
C MET A 4 67.32 -1.18 -15.14
N LYS A 5 67.65 -1.88 -14.06
CA LYS A 5 66.92 -3.03 -13.55
C LYS A 5 65.75 -2.55 -12.67
N SER A 6 64.53 -2.82 -13.12
CA SER A 6 63.30 -2.57 -12.35
C SER A 6 63.16 -3.63 -11.24
N SER A 7 63.22 -3.21 -9.98
CA SER A 7 62.96 -4.04 -8.81
C SER A 7 61.47 -4.00 -8.47
N ARG A 8 60.74 -5.08 -8.74
CA ARG A 8 59.35 -5.27 -8.28
C ARG A 8 59.37 -5.71 -6.80
N ARG A 9 59.10 -4.75 -5.92
CA ARG A 9 58.83 -5.08 -4.51
C ARG A 9 57.45 -5.74 -4.39
N LYS A 10 57.43 -7.01 -3.96
CA LYS A 10 56.25 -7.73 -3.57
C LYS A 10 55.85 -7.28 -2.16
N PHE A 11 54.76 -6.55 -2.03
CA PHE A 11 54.11 -6.33 -0.74
C PHE A 11 53.15 -7.49 -0.49
N LEU A 12 53.55 -8.45 0.31
CA LEU A 12 52.66 -9.37 0.97
C LEU A 12 52.21 -8.70 2.27
N ALA A 13 51.02 -8.12 2.25
CA ALA A 13 50.32 -7.72 3.46
C ALA A 13 49.52 -8.92 3.97
N ALA A 14 49.98 -9.52 5.05
CA ALA A 14 49.23 -10.52 5.81
C ALA A 14 48.08 -9.80 6.54
N VAL A 15 46.87 -10.06 6.15
CA VAL A 15 45.67 -9.63 6.88
C VAL A 15 45.34 -10.70 7.91
N PRO A 16 45.33 -10.40 9.23
CA PRO A 16 44.89 -11.36 10.21
C PRO A 16 43.36 -11.51 10.07
N ALA A 17 42.92 -12.72 9.78
CA ALA A 17 41.51 -13.08 9.81
C ALA A 17 41.02 -13.10 11.27
N LEU A 18 40.45 -12.01 11.76
CA LEU A 18 39.62 -12.05 12.96
C LEU A 18 38.28 -12.68 12.56
N ALA A 19 38.14 -13.97 12.82
CA ALA A 19 36.86 -14.63 12.81
C ALA A 19 36.07 -14.15 14.03
N VAL A 20 35.27 -13.10 13.86
CA VAL A 20 34.24 -12.74 14.84
C VAL A 20 33.09 -13.70 14.59
N ALA A 21 33.02 -14.76 15.40
CA ALA A 21 31.81 -15.57 15.50
C ALA A 21 30.71 -14.68 16.11
N ALA A 22 29.84 -14.12 15.27
CA ALA A 22 28.62 -13.52 15.74
C ALA A 22 27.78 -14.62 16.40
N PRO A 23 27.27 -14.41 17.62
CA PRO A 23 26.33 -15.35 18.20
C PRO A 23 25.10 -15.39 17.29
N VAL A 24 24.75 -16.57 16.80
CA VAL A 24 23.43 -16.82 16.21
C VAL A 24 22.43 -16.61 17.35
N ALA A 25 21.95 -15.40 17.46
CA ALA A 25 20.96 -15.03 18.45
C ALA A 25 19.66 -15.72 18.11
N ALA A 26 19.24 -16.56 19.03
CA ALA A 26 17.88 -16.87 19.41
C ALA A 26 16.86 -16.93 18.24
N GLN A 27 16.51 -18.14 17.90
CA GLN A 27 15.23 -18.44 17.30
C GLN A 27 14.14 -17.73 18.13
N GLY A 28 13.68 -16.60 17.61
CA GLY A 28 12.55 -15.90 18.19
C GLY A 28 11.40 -16.88 18.28
N GLN A 29 10.92 -17.11 19.49
CA GLN A 29 9.62 -17.76 19.69
C GLN A 29 8.66 -16.98 18.82
N GLY A 30 8.10 -17.63 17.79
CA GLY A 30 7.21 -17.00 16.84
C GLY A 30 6.10 -16.28 17.60
N ALA A 31 5.97 -14.99 17.37
CA ALA A 31 4.85 -14.26 17.91
C ALA A 31 3.56 -15.07 17.57
N PRO A 32 2.59 -15.19 18.50
CA PRO A 32 1.37 -15.94 18.25
C PRO A 32 0.76 -15.44 16.94
N ALA A 33 0.39 -16.35 16.06
CA ALA A 33 -0.16 -16.02 14.75
C ALA A 33 -1.29 -15.01 14.93
N ALA A 34 -1.14 -13.82 14.32
CA ALA A 34 -2.12 -12.76 14.41
C ALA A 34 -3.46 -13.28 13.84
N LYS A 35 -4.52 -13.15 14.64
CA LYS A 35 -5.85 -13.58 14.22
C LYS A 35 -6.42 -12.57 13.23
N LYS A 36 -7.03 -13.07 12.16
CA LYS A 36 -7.81 -12.27 11.24
C LYS A 36 -8.99 -11.66 12.01
N THR A 37 -9.04 -10.34 12.08
CA THR A 37 -10.09 -9.62 12.80
C THR A 37 -11.01 -8.97 11.77
N TYR A 38 -12.29 -9.33 11.84
CA TYR A 38 -13.32 -8.68 11.03
C TYR A 38 -13.99 -7.60 11.86
N ARG A 39 -13.99 -6.37 11.41
CA ARG A 39 -14.96 -5.38 11.87
C ARG A 39 -16.17 -5.41 10.96
N LYS A 40 -17.30 -5.79 11.55
CA LYS A 40 -18.60 -5.75 10.88
C LYS A 40 -19.12 -4.32 10.96
N LEU A 41 -18.83 -3.48 9.96
CA LEU A 41 -19.02 -2.05 10.12
C LEU A 41 -20.18 -1.45 9.32
N THR A 42 -20.67 -2.07 8.27
CA THR A 42 -21.82 -1.52 7.53
C THR A 42 -22.66 -2.60 6.87
N PRO A 43 -24.00 -2.37 6.74
CA PRO A 43 -24.91 -3.26 6.04
C PRO A 43 -24.72 -3.29 4.51
N THR A 44 -23.77 -2.55 3.97
CA THR A 44 -23.59 -2.32 2.53
C THR A 44 -22.74 -3.37 1.83
N SER A 45 -22.27 -4.40 2.54
CA SER A 45 -21.55 -5.50 1.89
C SER A 45 -22.50 -6.30 1.01
N MET A 46 -22.11 -6.48 -0.23
CA MET A 46 -22.82 -7.30 -1.20
C MET A 46 -22.98 -8.71 -0.65
N THR A 47 -24.23 -9.21 -0.60
CA THR A 47 -24.53 -10.57 -0.14
C THR A 47 -25.18 -11.38 -1.26
N VAL A 48 -24.84 -12.67 -1.32
CA VAL A 48 -25.52 -13.65 -2.18
C VAL A 48 -26.05 -14.75 -1.28
N LYS A 49 -27.35 -15.03 -1.34
CA LYS A 49 -28.03 -16.01 -0.47
C LYS A 49 -27.74 -15.80 1.03
N GLY A 50 -27.65 -14.53 1.45
CA GLY A 50 -27.38 -14.17 2.84
C GLY A 50 -25.91 -14.29 3.27
N GLN A 51 -25.01 -14.70 2.38
CA GLN A 51 -23.57 -14.75 2.65
C GLN A 51 -22.87 -13.52 2.11
N GLN A 52 -22.01 -12.93 2.93
CA GLN A 52 -21.19 -11.79 2.58
C GLN A 52 -20.10 -12.21 1.60
N LEU A 53 -19.95 -11.51 0.48
CA LEU A 53 -18.96 -11.83 -0.56
C LEU A 53 -17.57 -11.30 -0.23
N TYR A 54 -17.46 -10.19 0.48
CA TYR A 54 -16.20 -9.57 0.89
C TYR A 54 -16.39 -8.74 2.16
N SER A 55 -15.30 -8.35 2.79
CA SER A 55 -15.28 -7.41 3.91
C SER A 55 -14.89 -6.03 3.42
N PRO A 56 -15.61 -4.95 3.76
CA PRO A 56 -15.25 -3.58 3.40
C PRO A 56 -13.86 -3.18 3.92
N GLU A 57 -13.54 -3.60 5.13
CA GLU A 57 -12.23 -3.50 5.73
C GLU A 57 -11.96 -4.70 6.63
N LEU A 58 -10.67 -4.98 6.85
CA LEU A 58 -10.19 -6.09 7.65
C LEU A 58 -8.84 -5.73 8.26
N SER A 59 -8.60 -6.08 9.52
CA SER A 59 -7.28 -5.98 10.13
C SER A 59 -6.63 -7.35 10.37
N PHE A 60 -5.30 -7.37 10.25
CA PHE A 60 -4.46 -8.53 10.57
C PHE A 60 -3.16 -8.03 11.22
N GLY A 61 -2.93 -8.41 12.47
CA GLY A 61 -1.87 -7.80 13.26
C GLY A 61 -2.12 -6.30 13.43
N ASN A 62 -1.16 -5.49 13.04
CA ASN A 62 -1.27 -4.03 13.00
C ASN A 62 -1.60 -3.48 11.61
N LEU A 63 -1.91 -4.33 10.62
CA LEU A 63 -2.28 -3.90 9.29
C LEU A 63 -3.79 -3.82 9.12
N VAL A 64 -4.23 -2.84 8.35
CA VAL A 64 -5.61 -2.62 7.92
C VAL A 64 -5.64 -2.70 6.40
N PHE A 65 -6.56 -3.51 5.88
CA PHE A 65 -6.84 -3.67 4.46
C PHE A 65 -8.20 -3.07 4.18
N VAL A 66 -8.29 -2.12 3.27
CA VAL A 66 -9.55 -1.51 2.82
C VAL A 66 -9.82 -2.00 1.40
N SER A 67 -11.01 -2.55 1.18
CA SER A 67 -11.46 -2.99 -0.15
C SER A 67 -11.60 -1.84 -1.12
N GLY A 68 -11.63 -2.13 -2.42
CA GLY A 68 -11.91 -1.15 -3.47
C GLY A 68 -13.15 -0.32 -3.15
N LYS A 69 -13.02 0.99 -3.27
CA LYS A 69 -14.09 1.98 -3.19
C LYS A 69 -14.24 2.64 -4.54
N GLY A 70 -15.39 2.44 -5.18
CA GLY A 70 -15.82 3.18 -6.35
C GLY A 70 -16.72 4.34 -5.96
N ALA A 71 -17.02 5.21 -6.91
CA ALA A 71 -17.91 6.35 -6.65
C ALA A 71 -19.39 5.95 -6.50
N GLY A 72 -19.73 4.69 -6.89
CA GLY A 72 -21.05 4.09 -6.72
C GLY A 72 -22.06 4.49 -7.78
N VAL A 73 -23.25 3.86 -7.76
CA VAL A 73 -24.34 4.01 -8.76
C VAL A 73 -24.86 5.44 -8.90
N LYS A 74 -24.64 6.27 -7.89
CA LYS A 74 -25.05 7.70 -7.89
C LYS A 74 -23.88 8.62 -8.21
N ALA A 75 -22.76 8.07 -8.69
CA ALA A 75 -21.62 8.87 -9.05
C ALA A 75 -21.99 9.87 -10.13
N THR A 76 -22.02 11.13 -9.75
CA THR A 76 -22.15 12.27 -10.66
C THR A 76 -20.86 13.06 -10.63
N GLY A 77 -20.60 13.77 -11.73
CA GLY A 77 -19.44 14.64 -11.83
C GLY A 77 -18.27 13.99 -12.56
N ASP A 78 -17.23 14.78 -12.68
CA ASP A 78 -16.00 14.45 -13.35
C ASP A 78 -15.07 13.56 -12.48
N ILE A 79 -13.92 13.25 -13.02
CA ILE A 79 -12.91 12.45 -12.33
C ILE A 79 -12.48 13.06 -10.98
N GLN A 80 -12.42 14.38 -10.87
CA GLN A 80 -12.01 15.05 -9.63
C GLN A 80 -13.05 14.85 -8.53
N ALA A 81 -14.33 15.07 -8.86
CA ALA A 81 -15.45 14.87 -7.93
C ALA A 81 -15.55 13.40 -7.48
N GLN A 82 -15.41 12.45 -8.42
CA GLN A 82 -15.44 11.03 -8.11
C GLN A 82 -14.23 10.59 -7.27
N THR A 83 -13.04 11.07 -7.58
CA THR A 83 -11.83 10.77 -6.79
C THR A 83 -11.96 11.30 -5.37
N LYS A 84 -12.47 12.53 -5.20
CA LYS A 84 -12.71 13.08 -3.87
C LYS A 84 -13.68 12.20 -3.08
N ASN A 85 -14.80 11.83 -3.67
CA ASN A 85 -15.79 10.95 -3.04
C ASN A 85 -15.20 9.60 -2.61
N VAL A 86 -14.43 8.97 -3.48
CA VAL A 86 -13.76 7.69 -3.21
C VAL A 86 -12.76 7.81 -2.07
N LEU A 87 -11.95 8.87 -2.04
CA LEU A 87 -10.99 9.11 -0.96
C LEU A 87 -11.68 9.43 0.38
N ASP A 88 -12.83 10.09 0.37
CA ASP A 88 -13.63 10.31 1.57
C ASP A 88 -14.18 8.98 2.14
N GLN A 89 -14.61 8.05 1.28
CA GLN A 89 -15.01 6.70 1.69
C GLN A 89 -13.85 5.88 2.26
N ILE A 90 -12.65 5.98 1.67
CA ILE A 90 -11.42 5.36 2.20
C ILE A 90 -11.13 5.91 3.60
N GLU A 91 -11.16 7.23 3.77
CA GLU A 91 -10.91 7.89 5.05
C GLU A 91 -11.89 7.43 6.13
N GLU A 92 -13.19 7.32 5.80
CA GLU A 92 -14.20 6.79 6.70
C GLU A 92 -13.90 5.34 7.10
N SER A 93 -13.60 4.46 6.14
CA SER A 93 -13.23 3.06 6.42
C SER A 93 -11.99 2.95 7.30
N LEU A 94 -10.98 3.79 7.08
CA LEU A 94 -9.79 3.82 7.94
C LEU A 94 -10.12 4.26 9.36
N LYS A 95 -10.90 5.32 9.55
CA LYS A 95 -11.35 5.79 10.88
C LYS A 95 -12.13 4.71 11.62
N LEU A 96 -13.04 4.03 10.94
CA LEU A 96 -13.78 2.92 11.50
C LEU A 96 -12.88 1.74 11.90
N ALA A 97 -11.80 1.51 11.17
CA ALA A 97 -10.82 0.48 11.49
C ALA A 97 -9.83 0.90 12.59
N GLY A 98 -9.84 2.16 13.04
CA GLY A 98 -8.90 2.70 14.04
C GLY A 98 -7.57 3.19 13.46
N SER A 99 -7.57 3.48 12.15
CA SER A 99 -6.44 4.02 11.39
C SER A 99 -6.77 5.42 10.85
N SER A 100 -5.93 5.95 9.95
CA SER A 100 -6.09 7.27 9.35
C SER A 100 -5.38 7.35 7.99
N MET A 101 -5.64 8.42 7.24
CA MET A 101 -5.06 8.61 5.90
C MET A 101 -3.53 8.73 5.93
N ASP A 102 -2.95 9.36 6.94
CA ASP A 102 -1.50 9.50 7.12
C ASP A 102 -0.79 8.19 7.51
N LYS A 103 -1.56 7.15 7.88
CA LYS A 103 -1.06 5.81 8.18
C LYS A 103 -1.16 4.85 6.99
N VAL A 104 -1.59 5.32 5.84
CA VAL A 104 -1.68 4.49 4.63
C VAL A 104 -0.28 4.21 4.10
N LEU A 105 0.01 2.93 3.84
CA LEU A 105 1.29 2.44 3.35
C LEU A 105 1.29 2.24 1.85
N LYS A 106 0.18 1.74 1.30
CA LYS A 106 0.02 1.43 -0.12
C LYS A 106 -1.37 1.79 -0.61
N VAL A 107 -1.42 2.30 -1.85
CA VAL A 107 -2.65 2.58 -2.58
C VAL A 107 -2.56 1.95 -3.97
N ASN A 108 -3.64 1.31 -4.41
CA ASN A 108 -3.87 0.99 -5.81
C ASN A 108 -5.00 1.88 -6.34
N VAL A 109 -4.80 2.44 -7.52
CA VAL A 109 -5.78 3.28 -8.24
C VAL A 109 -6.08 2.63 -9.58
N TYR A 110 -7.34 2.42 -9.85
CA TYR A 110 -7.87 1.89 -11.11
C TYR A 110 -8.68 2.98 -11.79
N LEU A 111 -8.37 3.29 -13.04
CA LEU A 111 -9.06 4.30 -13.86
C LEU A 111 -9.72 3.62 -15.06
N THR A 112 -10.90 4.05 -15.46
CA THR A 112 -11.54 3.55 -16.71
C THR A 112 -10.93 4.18 -17.96
N ASP A 113 -10.23 5.32 -17.83
CA ASP A 113 -9.47 5.96 -18.93
C ASP A 113 -8.20 6.60 -18.32
N ILE A 114 -7.04 6.30 -18.89
CA ILE A 114 -5.76 6.88 -18.45
C ILE A 114 -5.71 8.41 -18.63
N LYS A 115 -6.53 8.98 -19.49
CA LYS A 115 -6.66 10.45 -19.64
C LYS A 115 -7.15 11.13 -18.35
N ASN A 116 -7.79 10.39 -17.46
CA ASN A 116 -8.23 10.85 -16.16
C ASN A 116 -7.11 10.99 -15.13
N PHE A 117 -5.87 10.59 -15.46
CA PHE A 117 -4.75 10.52 -14.51
C PHE A 117 -4.46 11.86 -13.84
N GLU A 118 -4.39 12.95 -14.61
CA GLU A 118 -4.11 14.29 -14.05
C GLU A 118 -5.25 14.82 -13.18
N GLY A 119 -6.50 14.66 -13.60
CA GLY A 119 -7.67 15.08 -12.83
C GLY A 119 -7.77 14.28 -11.51
N MET A 120 -7.49 12.98 -11.55
CA MET A 120 -7.42 12.14 -10.35
C MET A 120 -6.31 12.64 -9.41
N ASN A 121 -5.10 12.93 -9.93
CA ASN A 121 -3.98 13.42 -9.12
C ASN A 121 -4.28 14.73 -8.38
N GLN A 122 -5.03 15.64 -8.99
CA GLN A 122 -5.43 16.90 -8.34
C GLN A 122 -6.26 16.67 -7.08
N SER A 123 -7.19 15.73 -7.11
CA SER A 123 -8.00 15.37 -5.93
C SER A 123 -7.28 14.45 -4.95
N TYR A 124 -6.24 13.75 -5.40
CA TYR A 124 -5.40 12.88 -4.58
C TYR A 124 -4.37 13.66 -3.75
N LEU A 125 -3.97 14.83 -4.25
CA LEU A 125 -2.92 15.67 -3.64
C LEU A 125 -3.28 16.02 -2.18
N ASN A 126 -2.30 15.93 -1.28
CA ASN A 126 -2.40 16.27 0.14
C ASN A 126 -3.40 15.43 0.95
N ARG A 127 -3.89 14.30 0.43
CA ARG A 127 -4.84 13.47 1.16
C ARG A 127 -4.19 12.54 2.20
N PHE A 128 -2.90 12.24 2.07
CA PHE A 128 -2.19 11.23 2.86
C PHE A 128 -1.11 11.80 3.79
N GLY A 129 -1.20 13.07 4.15
CA GLY A 129 -0.22 13.73 5.00
C GLY A 129 1.07 14.13 4.27
N ALA A 130 2.15 14.36 5.03
CA ALA A 130 3.44 14.83 4.50
C ALA A 130 4.22 13.73 3.75
N GLU A 131 4.02 12.47 4.14
CA GLU A 131 4.67 11.31 3.55
C GLU A 131 3.64 10.46 2.81
N PRO A 132 3.46 10.65 1.48
CA PRO A 132 2.45 9.92 0.73
C PRO A 132 2.80 8.43 0.61
N PRO A 133 1.79 7.53 0.54
CA PRO A 133 2.00 6.10 0.40
C PRO A 133 2.62 5.73 -0.95
N VAL A 134 3.19 4.53 -1.04
CA VAL A 134 3.52 3.96 -2.35
C VAL A 134 2.23 3.73 -3.14
N ARG A 135 2.22 4.06 -4.44
CA ARG A 135 1.04 3.98 -5.30
C ARG A 135 1.30 3.22 -6.58
N THR A 136 0.33 2.42 -7.00
CA THR A 136 0.22 1.87 -8.35
C THR A 136 -1.04 2.45 -8.99
N THR A 137 -0.94 2.93 -10.22
CA THR A 137 -2.10 3.40 -11.00
C THR A 137 -2.13 2.69 -12.34
N VAL A 138 -3.28 2.13 -12.70
CA VAL A 138 -3.50 1.43 -13.97
C VAL A 138 -4.84 1.84 -14.57
N ALA A 139 -4.95 1.75 -15.89
CA ALA A 139 -6.24 1.81 -16.58
C ALA A 139 -6.81 0.40 -16.73
N VAL A 140 -8.13 0.28 -16.56
CA VAL A 140 -8.89 -0.96 -16.66
C VAL A 140 -10.04 -0.78 -17.66
N THR A 141 -10.57 -1.87 -18.16
CA THR A 141 -11.64 -1.83 -19.19
C THR A 141 -12.94 -1.25 -18.66
N ALA A 142 -13.28 -1.54 -17.41
CA ALA A 142 -14.48 -1.05 -16.74
C ALA A 142 -14.34 -1.18 -15.22
N LEU A 143 -15.15 -0.40 -14.49
CA LEU A 143 -15.32 -0.49 -13.06
C LEU A 143 -16.81 -0.68 -12.72
N PRO A 144 -17.13 -1.30 -11.57
CA PRO A 144 -18.52 -1.44 -11.13
C PRO A 144 -19.25 -0.10 -11.07
N ASP A 145 -20.56 -0.16 -11.27
CA ASP A 145 -21.48 0.97 -11.13
C ASP A 145 -21.15 2.19 -12.03
N GLY A 146 -20.34 2.00 -13.08
CA GLY A 146 -19.94 3.07 -13.98
C GLY A 146 -18.97 4.08 -13.37
N SER A 147 -18.31 3.73 -12.27
CA SER A 147 -17.27 4.58 -11.66
C SER A 147 -16.15 4.86 -12.64
N LEU A 148 -15.61 6.09 -12.64
CA LEU A 148 -14.42 6.47 -13.41
C LEU A 148 -13.13 6.07 -12.68
N VAL A 149 -13.20 5.89 -11.37
CA VAL A 149 -12.07 5.55 -10.50
C VAL A 149 -12.50 4.60 -9.38
N GLU A 150 -11.62 3.67 -9.05
CA GLU A 150 -11.69 2.84 -7.85
C GLU A 150 -10.35 2.87 -7.14
N ILE A 151 -10.38 2.86 -5.81
CA ILE A 151 -9.16 2.91 -4.98
C ILE A 151 -9.28 1.90 -3.85
N ASP A 152 -8.23 1.11 -3.63
CA ASP A 152 -8.02 0.31 -2.42
C ASP A 152 -6.75 0.73 -1.69
N CYS A 153 -6.63 0.37 -0.42
CA CYS A 153 -5.41 0.69 0.32
C CYS A 153 -5.08 -0.32 1.42
N ILE A 154 -3.81 -0.28 1.83
CA ILE A 154 -3.27 -0.95 3.02
C ILE A 154 -2.70 0.13 3.94
N ALA A 155 -3.11 0.10 5.21
CA ALA A 155 -2.65 1.01 6.25
C ALA A 155 -2.13 0.23 7.47
N HIS A 156 -1.58 0.95 8.46
CA HIS A 156 -1.33 0.38 9.78
C HIS A 156 -2.25 1.01 10.84
N LEU A 157 -2.34 0.39 12.02
CA LEU A 157 -3.07 0.91 13.19
C LEU A 157 -2.30 1.99 13.93
#